data_0759eee8280b7e6fcc86e6f4b8ee023f
#
_entry.id   0759eee8280b7e6fcc86e6f4b8ee023f
#
_cell.length_a   1.000
_cell.length_b   1.000
_cell.length_c   1.000
_cell.angle_alpha   90.00
_cell.angle_beta   90.00
_cell.angle_gamma   90.00
#
_symmetry.space_group_name_H-M   'P 1'
#
loop_
_entity.id
_entity.type
_entity.pdbx_description
1 polymer ?
#
loop_
_entity_poly.entity_id
_entity_poly.type
_entity_poly.pdbx_seq_one_letter_code
_entity_poly.pdbx_strand_id
1 'polypeptide(L)'
;MIGRLNHVAIVVPDLAAAAAVYREALGAAVSEPQPLLEHGVIVVFVTLPNSKIELLHPLGADSPIQSFLDKNPAGGMHHVCYEVGDIVAAGARLRAAGARVLGDGEPKIGAHGKPVLFLHPKDFCGTLIELEQA
;
A
#
# COMPACT_ATOMS: atom_id res chain seq x y z
N MET A 1 17.82 0.03 -8.59
CA MET A 1 17.40 -0.32 -7.24
C MET A 1 15.97 -0.85 -7.20
N ILE A 2 14.98 -0.06 -7.61
CA ILE A 2 13.59 -0.57 -7.68
C ILE A 2 13.42 -1.53 -8.84
N GLY A 3 12.63 -2.58 -8.59
CA GLY A 3 12.29 -3.61 -9.55
C GLY A 3 10.87 -3.44 -10.07
N ARG A 4 10.05 -4.49 -9.91
CA ARG A 4 8.68 -4.52 -10.41
C ARG A 4 7.78 -3.58 -9.62
N LEU A 5 6.75 -3.07 -10.30
CA LEU A 5 5.58 -2.50 -9.64
C LEU A 5 4.80 -3.65 -8.99
N ASN A 6 4.77 -3.68 -7.66
CA ASN A 6 4.05 -4.74 -6.93
C ASN A 6 2.54 -4.46 -6.93
N HIS A 7 2.15 -3.25 -6.52
CA HIS A 7 0.74 -2.86 -6.51
C HIS A 7 0.56 -1.34 -6.46
N VAL A 8 -0.66 -0.92 -6.78
CA VAL A 8 -1.19 0.41 -6.49
C VAL A 8 -2.27 0.25 -5.43
N ALA A 9 -2.20 1.02 -4.36
CA ALA A 9 -3.14 0.97 -3.27
C ALA A 9 -4.18 2.08 -3.36
N ILE A 10 -5.44 1.71 -3.18
CA ILE A 10 -6.58 2.62 -3.24
C ILE A 10 -7.36 2.48 -1.93
N VAL A 11 -7.51 3.57 -1.19
CA VAL A 11 -8.38 3.61 -0.01
C VAL A 11 -9.81 3.80 -0.48
N VAL A 12 -10.72 2.99 0.05
CA VAL A 12 -12.13 2.98 -0.37
C VAL A 12 -13.06 3.13 0.85
N PRO A 13 -14.20 3.83 0.70
CA PRO A 13 -15.15 4.00 1.81
C PRO A 13 -15.98 2.75 2.10
N ASP A 14 -16.10 1.83 1.15
CA ASP A 14 -16.87 0.58 1.27
C ASP A 14 -16.13 -0.52 0.52
N LEU A 15 -15.47 -1.39 1.27
CA LEU A 15 -14.61 -2.43 0.68
C LEU A 15 -15.40 -3.43 -0.15
N ALA A 16 -16.57 -3.87 0.33
CA ALA A 16 -17.41 -4.83 -0.38
C ALA A 16 -17.92 -4.26 -1.71
N ALA A 17 -18.35 -3.00 -1.71
CA ALA A 17 -18.81 -2.32 -2.92
C ALA A 17 -17.66 -2.12 -3.91
N ALA A 18 -16.48 -1.74 -3.46
CA ALA A 18 -15.29 -1.59 -4.30
C ALA A 18 -14.87 -2.93 -4.91
N ALA A 19 -14.83 -3.99 -4.12
CA ALA A 19 -14.53 -5.33 -4.60
C ALA A 19 -15.52 -5.79 -5.68
N ALA A 20 -16.81 -5.51 -5.48
CA ALA A 20 -17.84 -5.83 -6.46
C ALA A 20 -17.65 -5.08 -7.78
N VAL A 21 -17.29 -3.81 -7.76
CA VAL A 21 -16.98 -3.03 -8.96
C VAL A 21 -15.87 -3.71 -9.76
N TYR A 22 -14.78 -4.08 -9.13
CA TYR A 22 -13.66 -4.75 -9.81
C TYR A 22 -14.03 -6.14 -10.33
N ARG A 23 -14.77 -6.90 -9.54
CA ARG A 23 -15.18 -8.27 -9.92
C ARG A 23 -16.24 -8.28 -11.02
N GLU A 24 -17.30 -7.50 -10.86
CA GLU A 24 -18.48 -7.56 -11.71
C GLU A 24 -18.39 -6.61 -12.91
N ALA A 25 -18.04 -5.34 -12.68
CA ALA A 25 -17.98 -4.36 -13.76
C ALA A 25 -16.69 -4.46 -14.57
N LEU A 26 -15.56 -4.69 -13.90
CA LEU A 26 -14.25 -4.75 -14.57
C LEU A 26 -13.78 -6.18 -14.86
N GLY A 27 -14.49 -7.19 -14.38
CA GLY A 27 -14.21 -8.60 -14.70
C GLY A 27 -12.90 -9.13 -14.12
N ALA A 28 -12.40 -8.53 -13.03
CA ALA A 28 -11.13 -8.90 -12.45
C ALA A 28 -11.24 -10.03 -11.41
N ALA A 29 -10.15 -10.72 -11.17
CA ALA A 29 -10.01 -11.67 -10.08
C ALA A 29 -9.76 -10.90 -8.76
N VAL A 30 -10.63 -11.10 -7.78
CA VAL A 30 -10.63 -10.38 -6.50
C VAL A 30 -10.49 -11.38 -5.36
N SER A 31 -9.56 -11.12 -4.45
CA SER A 31 -9.34 -11.97 -3.27
C SER A 31 -10.43 -11.82 -2.22
N GLU A 32 -10.46 -12.73 -1.25
CA GLU A 32 -11.23 -12.55 -0.03
C GLU A 32 -10.64 -11.41 0.81
N PRO A 33 -11.46 -10.72 1.63
CA PRO A 33 -10.96 -9.71 2.56
C PRO A 33 -9.97 -10.29 3.56
N GLN A 34 -8.88 -9.57 3.79
CA GLN A 34 -7.83 -9.94 4.74
C GLN A 34 -7.68 -8.82 5.79
N PRO A 35 -8.10 -9.05 7.04
CA PRO A 35 -7.86 -8.08 8.09
C PRO A 35 -6.39 -8.10 8.51
N LEU A 36 -5.80 -6.91 8.64
CA LEU A 36 -4.44 -6.68 9.09
C LEU A 36 -4.52 -5.80 10.34
N LEU A 37 -4.82 -6.42 11.47
CA LEU A 37 -5.07 -5.71 12.73
C LEU A 37 -3.90 -4.84 13.18
N GLU A 38 -2.69 -5.33 12.98
CA GLU A 38 -1.45 -4.62 13.33
C GLU A 38 -1.27 -3.33 12.52
N HIS A 39 -1.82 -3.27 11.32
CA HIS A 39 -1.76 -2.12 10.43
C HIS A 39 -3.03 -1.27 10.46
N GLY A 40 -4.06 -1.72 11.17
CA GLY A 40 -5.33 -1.00 11.28
C GLY A 40 -6.10 -0.90 9.95
N VAL A 41 -5.96 -1.91 9.09
CA VAL A 41 -6.61 -1.95 7.77
C VAL A 41 -7.18 -3.32 7.47
N ILE A 42 -8.20 -3.35 6.61
CA ILE A 42 -8.67 -4.57 5.95
C ILE A 42 -8.47 -4.38 4.45
N VAL A 43 -7.92 -5.41 3.78
CA VAL A 43 -7.50 -5.31 2.39
C VAL A 43 -8.15 -6.38 1.51
N VAL A 44 -8.28 -6.03 0.24
CA VAL A 44 -8.64 -6.95 -0.85
C VAL A 44 -7.62 -6.74 -1.96
N PHE A 45 -7.13 -7.83 -2.53
CA PHE A 45 -6.23 -7.76 -3.70
C PHE A 45 -6.98 -8.08 -4.98
N VAL A 46 -6.78 -7.24 -5.98
CA VAL A 46 -7.25 -7.44 -7.35
C VAL A 46 -6.04 -7.84 -8.19
N THR A 47 -6.04 -9.05 -8.71
CA THR A 47 -4.94 -9.58 -9.51
C THR A 47 -5.09 -9.17 -10.96
N LEU A 48 -4.05 -8.53 -11.50
CA LEU A 48 -3.92 -8.16 -12.91
C LEU A 48 -2.82 -9.02 -13.56
N PRO A 49 -2.78 -9.10 -14.91
CA PRO A 49 -1.70 -9.84 -15.59
C PRO A 49 -0.29 -9.37 -15.26
N ASN A 50 -0.11 -8.08 -14.96
CA ASN A 50 1.20 -7.44 -14.79
C ASN A 50 1.44 -6.86 -13.40
N SER A 51 0.43 -6.78 -12.53
CA SER A 51 0.55 -6.19 -11.20
C SER A 51 -0.69 -6.51 -10.36
N LYS A 52 -0.92 -5.76 -9.29
CA LYS A 52 -2.09 -5.87 -8.42
C LYS A 52 -2.62 -4.50 -8.06
N ILE A 53 -3.90 -4.42 -7.75
CA ILE A 53 -4.49 -3.31 -7.02
C ILE A 53 -4.79 -3.79 -5.60
N GLU A 54 -4.42 -2.99 -4.61
CA GLU A 54 -4.78 -3.23 -3.22
C GLU A 54 -5.90 -2.27 -2.84
N LEU A 55 -7.07 -2.80 -2.49
CA LEU A 55 -8.17 -1.99 -1.97
C LEU A 55 -8.10 -2.02 -0.45
N LEU A 56 -8.08 -0.85 0.18
CA LEU A 56 -7.89 -0.69 1.63
C LEU A 56 -9.09 0.03 2.25
N HIS A 57 -9.48 -0.43 3.43
CA HIS A 57 -10.47 0.26 4.26
C HIS A 57 -9.96 0.31 5.70
N PRO A 58 -10.22 1.41 6.44
CA PRO A 58 -9.82 1.49 7.85
C PRO A 58 -10.42 0.35 8.68
N LEU A 59 -9.62 -0.21 9.57
CA LEU A 59 -10.03 -1.23 10.53
C LEU A 59 -9.66 -0.75 11.94
N GLY A 60 -10.68 -0.58 12.79
CA GLY A 60 -10.50 -0.06 14.14
C GLY A 60 -10.52 1.46 14.21
N ALA A 61 -10.65 1.97 15.45
CA ALA A 61 -10.84 3.39 15.71
C ALA A 61 -9.59 4.24 15.43
N ASP A 62 -8.40 3.63 15.53
CA ASP A 62 -7.12 4.33 15.40
C ASP A 62 -6.40 3.99 14.08
N SER A 63 -7.15 3.68 13.02
CA SER A 63 -6.56 3.34 11.74
C SER A 63 -5.74 4.49 11.18
N PRO A 64 -4.49 4.24 10.73
CA PRO A 64 -3.63 5.28 10.17
C PRO A 64 -4.15 5.86 8.85
N ILE A 65 -5.07 5.18 8.17
CA ILE A 65 -5.64 5.66 6.90
C ILE A 65 -6.99 6.36 7.07
N GLN A 66 -7.51 6.47 8.30
CA GLN A 66 -8.79 7.14 8.55
C GLN A 66 -8.76 8.62 8.13
N SER A 67 -7.68 9.32 8.43
CA SER A 67 -7.53 10.73 8.05
C SER A 67 -7.51 10.93 6.54
N PHE A 68 -6.93 9.99 5.79
CA PHE A 68 -6.98 10.02 4.33
C PHE A 68 -8.41 9.91 3.83
N LEU A 69 -9.18 8.96 4.36
CA LEU A 69 -10.58 8.76 3.97
C LEU A 69 -11.45 9.95 4.37
N ASP A 70 -11.20 10.55 5.53
CA ASP A 70 -11.91 11.76 5.97
C ASP A 70 -11.72 12.93 5.00
N LYS A 71 -10.51 13.07 4.45
CA LYS A 71 -10.17 14.10 3.46
C LYS A 71 -10.62 13.74 2.05
N ASN A 72 -10.80 12.45 1.77
CA ASN A 72 -11.19 11.92 0.47
C ASN A 72 -12.36 10.94 0.64
N PRO A 73 -13.56 11.44 0.96
CA PRO A 73 -14.68 10.55 1.35
C PRO A 73 -15.15 9.60 0.24
N ALA A 74 -14.84 9.89 -1.02
CA ALA A 74 -15.10 8.97 -2.14
C ALA A 74 -13.97 7.95 -2.34
N GLY A 75 -12.91 8.02 -1.54
CA GLY A 75 -11.70 7.22 -1.70
C GLY A 75 -10.70 7.85 -2.64
N GLY A 76 -9.61 7.17 -2.89
CA GLY A 76 -8.57 7.62 -3.80
C GLY A 76 -7.29 6.81 -3.70
N MET A 77 -6.37 7.05 -4.64
CA MET A 77 -5.05 6.42 -4.62
C MET A 77 -4.29 6.84 -3.37
N HIS A 78 -3.73 5.87 -2.67
CA HIS A 78 -3.03 6.09 -1.41
C HIS A 78 -1.52 5.96 -1.56
N HIS A 79 -1.05 4.89 -2.18
CA HIS A 79 0.38 4.68 -2.41
C HIS A 79 0.65 3.77 -3.59
N VAL A 80 1.92 3.74 -3.98
CA VAL A 80 2.45 2.84 -5.00
C VAL A 80 3.55 2.01 -4.36
N CYS A 81 3.55 0.70 -4.60
CA CYS A 81 4.54 -0.22 -4.04
C CYS A 81 5.46 -0.76 -5.14
N TYR A 82 6.78 -0.60 -4.92
CA TYR A 82 7.82 -1.19 -5.75
C TYR A 82 8.56 -2.29 -4.99
N GLU A 83 8.98 -3.32 -5.71
CA GLU A 83 9.82 -4.37 -5.16
C GLU A 83 11.30 -3.95 -5.17
N VAL A 84 12.03 -4.37 -4.15
CA VAL A 84 13.48 -4.20 -4.07
C VAL A 84 14.14 -5.52 -3.69
N GLY A 85 15.36 -5.74 -4.17
CA GLY A 85 16.09 -6.98 -3.88
C GLY A 85 16.58 -7.09 -2.44
N ASP A 86 16.90 -5.94 -1.80
CA ASP A 86 17.37 -5.87 -0.42
C ASP A 86 16.80 -4.62 0.24
N ILE A 87 15.82 -4.80 1.11
CA ILE A 87 15.09 -3.69 1.74
C ILE A 87 15.99 -2.86 2.69
N VAL A 88 16.95 -3.50 3.35
CA VAL A 88 17.87 -2.82 4.26
C VAL A 88 18.82 -1.93 3.47
N ALA A 89 19.41 -2.49 2.41
CA ALA A 89 20.31 -1.73 1.53
C ALA A 89 19.57 -0.59 0.82
N ALA A 90 18.32 -0.83 0.38
CA ALA A 90 17.49 0.20 -0.23
C ALA A 90 17.22 1.36 0.74
N GLY A 91 16.85 1.06 1.98
CA GLY A 91 16.65 2.07 3.02
C GLY A 91 17.90 2.90 3.29
N ALA A 92 19.05 2.24 3.41
CA ALA A 92 20.34 2.93 3.63
C ALA A 92 20.70 3.85 2.46
N ARG A 93 20.53 3.37 1.23
CA ARG A 93 20.79 4.16 0.02
C ARG A 93 19.90 5.40 -0.06
N LEU A 94 18.63 5.26 0.25
CA LEU A 94 17.68 6.36 0.21
C LEU A 94 17.98 7.41 1.28
N ARG A 95 18.29 6.99 2.51
CA ARG A 95 18.72 7.93 3.56
C ARG A 95 19.99 8.68 3.18
N ALA A 96 20.96 7.99 2.61
CA ALA A 96 22.18 8.63 2.13
C ALA A 96 21.92 9.67 1.04
N ALA A 97 20.88 9.49 0.24
CA ALA A 97 20.43 10.45 -0.76
C ALA A 97 19.53 11.57 -0.19
N GLY A 98 19.28 11.58 1.12
CA GLY A 98 18.48 12.60 1.80
C GLY A 98 16.98 12.32 1.82
N ALA A 99 16.53 11.16 1.38
CA ALA A 99 15.13 10.79 1.43
C ALA A 99 14.71 10.38 2.85
N ARG A 100 13.46 10.70 3.21
CA ARG A 100 12.90 10.37 4.52
C ARG A 100 12.17 9.03 4.47
N VAL A 101 12.62 8.10 5.32
CA VAL A 101 11.92 6.85 5.57
C VAL A 101 10.98 7.07 6.76
N LEU A 102 9.70 6.77 6.58
CA LEU A 102 8.66 7.02 7.59
C LEU A 102 8.76 6.04 8.77
N GLY A 103 8.12 6.40 9.88
CA GLY A 103 8.13 5.63 11.12
C GLY A 103 9.50 5.71 11.80
N ASP A 104 9.92 4.59 12.40
CA ASP A 104 11.24 4.47 13.04
C ASP A 104 12.36 4.17 12.03
N GLY A 105 12.02 4.04 10.74
CA GLY A 105 12.97 3.76 9.68
C GLY A 105 13.34 2.27 9.54
N GLU A 106 12.80 1.42 10.39
CA GLU A 106 13.02 -0.03 10.32
C GLU A 106 11.92 -0.72 9.49
N PRO A 107 12.29 -1.75 8.70
CA PRO A 107 11.28 -2.51 7.95
C PRO A 107 10.24 -3.16 8.85
N LYS A 108 8.98 -3.13 8.42
CA LYS A 108 7.86 -3.82 9.08
C LYS A 108 7.33 -4.90 8.13
N ILE A 109 6.64 -5.89 8.67
CA ILE A 109 6.03 -6.93 7.86
C ILE A 109 4.71 -6.41 7.27
N GLY A 110 4.59 -6.42 5.95
CA GLY A 110 3.41 -5.97 5.21
C GLY A 110 2.40 -7.07 4.92
N ALA A 111 1.43 -6.75 4.05
CA ALA A 111 0.30 -7.63 3.73
C ALA A 111 0.70 -8.98 3.12
N HIS A 112 1.84 -9.05 2.43
CA HIS A 112 2.35 -10.28 1.82
C HIS A 112 3.29 -11.07 2.73
N GLY A 113 3.42 -10.70 4.01
CA GLY A 113 4.34 -11.35 4.94
C GLY A 113 5.81 -11.01 4.69
N LYS A 114 6.09 -9.95 3.95
CA LYS A 114 7.43 -9.51 3.57
C LYS A 114 7.77 -8.17 4.20
N PRO A 115 9.07 -7.87 4.43
CA PRO A 115 9.48 -6.57 4.97
C PRO A 115 9.15 -5.44 4.01
N VAL A 116 8.63 -4.34 4.55
CA VAL A 116 8.29 -3.12 3.80
C VAL A 116 8.83 -1.88 4.50
N LEU A 117 9.04 -0.82 3.71
CA LEU A 117 9.34 0.54 4.16
C LEU A 117 8.42 1.51 3.43
N PHE A 118 8.04 2.61 4.10
CA PHE A 118 7.33 3.71 3.48
C PHE A 118 8.21 4.94 3.39
N LEU A 119 8.11 5.67 2.27
CA LEU A 119 8.92 6.84 1.97
C LEU A 119 8.04 8.09 1.90
N HIS A 120 8.53 9.19 2.44
CA HIS A 120 7.77 10.43 2.55
C HIS A 120 7.40 11.00 1.17
N PRO A 121 6.11 11.31 0.90
CA PRO A 121 5.66 11.74 -0.43
C PRO A 121 6.33 13.03 -0.92
N LYS A 122 6.77 13.93 -0.04
CA LYS A 122 7.46 15.15 -0.45
C LYS A 122 8.78 14.90 -1.15
N ASP A 123 9.39 13.74 -0.94
CA ASP A 123 10.65 13.37 -1.59
C ASP A 123 10.43 12.58 -2.89
N PHE A 124 9.18 12.23 -3.20
CA PHE A 124 8.82 11.33 -4.30
C PHE A 124 7.63 11.87 -5.11
N CYS A 125 7.74 13.11 -5.57
CA CYS A 125 6.78 13.75 -6.47
C CYS A 125 5.34 13.80 -5.91
N GLY A 126 5.20 13.94 -4.59
CA GLY A 126 3.89 13.99 -3.93
C GLY A 126 3.21 12.64 -3.76
N THR A 127 3.92 11.55 -4.03
CA THR A 127 3.37 10.18 -3.96
C THR A 127 3.99 9.43 -2.79
N LEU A 128 3.14 8.88 -1.91
CA LEU A 128 3.60 7.94 -0.88
C LEU A 128 4.09 6.67 -1.56
N ILE A 129 5.32 6.29 -1.28
CA ILE A 129 5.94 5.09 -1.86
C ILE A 129 6.09 4.04 -0.78
N GLU A 130 5.69 2.82 -1.10
CA GLU A 130 6.03 1.62 -0.34
C GLU A 130 7.13 0.86 -1.08
N LEU A 131 8.10 0.36 -0.35
CA LEU A 131 9.07 -0.62 -0.88
C LEU A 131 8.82 -1.95 -0.19
N GLU A 132 8.80 -3.02 -0.96
CA GLU A 132 8.62 -4.38 -0.45
C GLU A 132 9.79 -5.25 -0.87
N GLN A 133 10.29 -6.05 0.07
CA GLN A 133 11.32 -7.05 -0.22
C GLN A 133 10.80 -8.06 -1.26
N ALA A 134 11.51 -8.22 -2.34
CA ALA A 134 11.13 -9.17 -3.39
C ALA A 134 11.14 -10.63 -2.92
#